data_cbcb49def91a311715abfddaf481d843
#
_entry.id   cbcb49def91a311715abfddaf481d843
#
_cell.length_a   1.000
_cell.length_b   1.000
_cell.length_c   1.000
_cell.angle_alpha   90.00
_cell.angle_beta   90.00
_cell.angle_gamma   90.00
#
_symmetry.space_group_name_H-M   'P 1'
#
loop_
_entity.id
_entity.type
_entity.pdbx_description
1 polymer ?
#
loop_
_entity_poly.entity_id
_entity_poly.type
_entity_poly.pdbx_seq_one_letter_code
_entity_poly.pdbx_strand_id
1 'polypeptide(L)'
;MLIGELAERVGTSTRTLRYYEEHGLVRARRSTSGYRVYDESELQVVSKIRTLLDVGFDLDDIRPFVACIRAGNTSGDVCPDSVATLRRKLDEVEAAIDRLHAVRSQLRDQLDTAAVSR
;
A
#
# COMPACT_ATOMS: atom_id res chain seq x y z
N MET A 1 -22.99 -2.30 -2.55
CA MET A 1 -22.58 -3.71 -2.82
C MET A 1 -22.26 -4.45 -1.54
N LEU A 2 -22.41 -5.76 -1.59
CA LEU A 2 -22.02 -6.62 -0.48
C LEU A 2 -20.53 -6.89 -0.52
N ILE A 3 -19.97 -7.41 0.57
CA ILE A 3 -18.52 -7.63 0.71
C ILE A 3 -17.96 -8.56 -0.38
N GLY A 4 -18.72 -9.60 -0.79
CA GLY A 4 -18.29 -10.51 -1.85
C GLY A 4 -18.11 -9.85 -3.18
N GLU A 5 -19.01 -8.96 -3.54
CA GLU A 5 -18.94 -8.17 -4.78
C GLU A 5 -17.74 -7.21 -4.73
N LEU A 6 -17.57 -6.52 -3.61
CA LEU A 6 -16.41 -5.63 -3.45
C LEU A 6 -15.09 -6.41 -3.59
N ALA A 7 -14.99 -7.57 -2.93
CA ALA A 7 -13.81 -8.42 -3.01
C ALA A 7 -13.50 -8.84 -4.44
N GLU A 8 -14.53 -9.28 -5.17
CA GLU A 8 -14.40 -9.72 -6.57
C GLU A 8 -13.95 -8.57 -7.46
N ARG A 9 -14.55 -7.40 -7.31
CA ARG A 9 -14.25 -6.23 -8.16
C ARG A 9 -12.86 -5.68 -7.95
N VAL A 10 -12.28 -5.81 -6.76
CA VAL A 10 -10.90 -5.36 -6.48
C VAL A 10 -9.89 -6.49 -6.54
N GLY A 11 -10.32 -7.73 -6.72
CA GLY A 11 -9.43 -8.87 -6.85
C GLY A 11 -8.80 -9.32 -5.54
N THR A 12 -9.53 -9.28 -4.45
CA THR A 12 -9.07 -9.72 -3.13
C THR A 12 -10.09 -10.67 -2.48
N SER A 13 -9.87 -11.05 -1.24
CA SER A 13 -10.77 -11.92 -0.48
C SER A 13 -11.63 -11.12 0.49
N THR A 14 -12.79 -11.69 0.86
CA THR A 14 -13.65 -11.10 1.89
C THR A 14 -12.92 -11.04 3.24
N ARG A 15 -12.07 -12.01 3.52
CA ARG A 15 -11.25 -12.04 4.74
C ARG A 15 -10.32 -10.83 4.81
N THR A 16 -9.66 -10.52 3.71
CA THR A 16 -8.77 -9.35 3.61
C THR A 16 -9.54 -8.06 3.82
N LEU A 17 -10.72 -7.92 3.21
CA LEU A 17 -11.56 -6.73 3.38
C LEU A 17 -12.03 -6.55 4.82
N ARG A 18 -12.38 -7.65 5.52
CA ARG A 18 -12.74 -7.60 6.93
C ARG A 18 -11.57 -7.14 7.79
N TYR A 19 -10.36 -7.60 7.46
CA TYR A 19 -9.14 -7.15 8.13
C TYR A 19 -8.94 -5.64 7.99
N TYR A 20 -9.12 -5.11 6.78
CA TYR A 20 -9.02 -3.66 6.55
C TYR A 20 -10.11 -2.90 7.30
N GLU A 21 -11.33 -3.43 7.34
CA GLU A 21 -12.44 -2.82 8.08
C GLU A 21 -12.14 -2.79 9.58
N GLU A 22 -11.62 -3.88 10.14
CA GLU A 22 -11.24 -3.96 11.56
C GLU A 22 -10.16 -2.93 11.91
N HIS A 23 -9.30 -2.59 10.97
CA HIS A 23 -8.27 -1.55 11.14
C HIS A 23 -8.77 -0.14 10.81
N GLY A 24 -10.05 0.01 10.56
CA GLY A 24 -10.67 1.33 10.31
C GLY A 24 -10.37 1.93 8.96
N LEU A 25 -9.82 1.15 8.01
CA LEU A 25 -9.47 1.65 6.68
C LEU A 25 -10.62 1.56 5.70
N VAL A 26 -11.45 0.53 5.80
CA VAL A 26 -12.61 0.31 4.95
C VAL A 26 -13.86 0.51 5.79
N ARG A 27 -14.86 1.17 5.24
CA ARG A 27 -16.11 1.48 5.92
C ARG A 27 -17.28 0.77 5.28
N ALA A 28 -18.07 0.10 6.11
CA ALA A 28 -19.36 -0.44 5.74
C ALA A 28 -20.45 0.42 6.35
N ARG A 29 -21.61 0.46 5.71
CA ARG A 29 -22.82 0.96 6.34
C ARG A 29 -23.84 -0.17 6.32
N ARG A 30 -24.91 -0.03 7.09
CA ARG A 30 -25.98 -1.02 7.12
C ARG A 30 -27.12 -0.62 6.19
N SER A 31 -27.63 -1.59 5.43
CA SER A 31 -28.82 -1.42 4.64
C SER A 31 -30.04 -1.34 5.56
N THR A 32 -31.20 -0.97 5.00
CA THR A 32 -32.46 -0.97 5.76
C THR A 32 -32.81 -2.36 6.31
N SER A 33 -32.31 -3.42 5.67
CA SER A 33 -32.49 -4.80 6.11
C SER A 33 -31.46 -5.28 7.10
N GLY A 34 -30.52 -4.40 7.53
CA GLY A 34 -29.49 -4.73 8.51
C GLY A 34 -28.23 -5.37 7.94
N TYR A 35 -28.11 -5.55 6.63
CA TYR A 35 -26.91 -6.10 5.99
C TYR A 35 -25.82 -5.04 5.88
N ARG A 36 -24.57 -5.47 5.95
CA ARG A 36 -23.43 -4.63 5.65
C ARG A 36 -23.35 -4.38 4.16
N VAL A 37 -23.24 -3.12 3.78
CA VAL A 37 -23.10 -2.70 2.38
C VAL A 37 -21.93 -1.74 2.25
N TYR A 38 -21.31 -1.75 1.07
CA TYR A 38 -20.13 -0.93 0.77
C TYR A 38 -20.45 -0.03 -0.41
N ASP A 39 -20.12 1.26 -0.27
CA ASP A 39 -20.32 2.23 -1.34
C ASP A 39 -19.28 2.04 -2.45
N GLU A 40 -19.58 2.55 -3.65
CA GLU A 40 -18.66 2.55 -4.77
C GLU A 40 -17.33 3.25 -4.44
N SER A 41 -17.35 4.27 -3.57
CA SER A 41 -16.16 4.95 -3.11
C SER A 41 -15.17 4.02 -2.39
N GLU A 42 -15.65 2.93 -1.82
CA GLU A 42 -14.77 1.96 -1.16
C GLU A 42 -13.93 1.15 -2.16
N LEU A 43 -14.34 1.05 -3.41
CA LEU A 43 -13.50 0.47 -4.47
C LEU A 43 -12.19 1.24 -4.61
N GLN A 44 -12.26 2.57 -4.63
CA GLN A 44 -11.08 3.43 -4.73
C GLN A 44 -10.18 3.27 -3.51
N VAL A 45 -10.78 3.24 -2.33
CA VAL A 45 -10.04 3.09 -1.06
C VAL A 45 -9.30 1.75 -1.05
N VAL A 46 -9.98 0.64 -1.32
CA VAL A 46 -9.35 -0.69 -1.30
C VAL A 46 -8.27 -0.81 -2.37
N SER A 47 -8.52 -0.30 -3.57
CA SER A 47 -7.53 -0.30 -4.64
C SER A 47 -6.26 0.44 -4.24
N LYS A 48 -6.40 1.60 -3.58
CA LYS A 48 -5.27 2.37 -3.08
C LYS A 48 -4.50 1.63 -2.00
N ILE A 49 -5.20 1.02 -1.05
CA ILE A 49 -4.58 0.21 0.01
C ILE A 49 -3.70 -0.88 -0.60
N ARG A 50 -4.21 -1.60 -1.58
CA ARG A 50 -3.46 -2.69 -2.22
C ARG A 50 -2.23 -2.19 -2.96
N THR A 51 -2.37 -1.10 -3.70
CA THR A 51 -1.23 -0.49 -4.41
C THR A 51 -0.13 -0.08 -3.45
N LEU A 52 -0.50 0.53 -2.32
CA LEU A 52 0.49 0.98 -1.33
C LEU A 52 1.14 -0.17 -0.59
N LEU A 53 0.40 -1.24 -0.28
CA LEU A 53 0.98 -2.45 0.30
C LEU A 53 2.02 -3.08 -0.64
N ASP A 54 1.75 -3.09 -1.93
CA ASP A 54 2.69 -3.61 -2.94
C ASP A 54 3.99 -2.81 -2.99
N VAL A 55 3.94 -1.52 -2.70
CA VAL A 55 5.13 -0.65 -2.63
C VAL A 55 5.89 -0.87 -1.32
N GLY A 56 5.29 -1.54 -0.35
CA GLY A 56 5.94 -1.85 0.92
C GLY A 56 5.55 -0.94 2.08
N PHE A 57 4.46 -0.18 1.95
CA PHE A 57 3.91 0.55 3.09
C PHE A 57 3.18 -0.40 4.04
N ASP A 58 3.19 -0.10 5.34
CA ASP A 58 2.34 -0.78 6.31
C ASP A 58 0.97 -0.08 6.43
N LEU A 59 0.06 -0.65 7.21
CA LEU A 59 -1.29 -0.10 7.35
C LEU A 59 -1.31 1.30 7.96
N ASP A 60 -0.40 1.58 8.91
CA ASP A 60 -0.33 2.92 9.51
C ASP A 60 0.12 3.97 8.50
N ASP A 61 1.07 3.62 7.65
CA ASP A 61 1.52 4.51 6.56
C ASP A 61 0.41 4.80 5.55
N ILE A 62 -0.52 3.87 5.39
CA ILE A 62 -1.61 3.97 4.41
C ILE A 62 -2.72 4.91 4.90
N ARG A 63 -2.90 5.07 6.20
CA ARG A 63 -3.98 5.90 6.78
C ARG A 63 -4.07 7.31 6.20
N PRO A 64 -2.98 8.06 6.02
CA PRO A 64 -3.07 9.40 5.43
C PRO A 64 -3.66 9.40 4.01
N PHE A 65 -3.35 8.38 3.21
CA PHE A 65 -3.86 8.26 1.85
C PHE A 65 -5.37 8.02 1.84
N VAL A 66 -5.85 7.14 2.71
CA VAL A 66 -7.27 6.87 2.85
C VAL A 66 -8.02 8.13 3.32
N ALA A 67 -7.48 8.82 4.32
CA ALA A 67 -8.05 10.07 4.81
C ALA A 67 -8.12 11.14 3.71
N CYS A 68 -7.10 11.21 2.87
CA CYS A 68 -7.03 12.14 1.73
C CYS A 68 -8.14 11.84 0.71
N ILE A 69 -8.35 10.57 0.38
CA ILE A 69 -9.44 10.14 -0.51
C ILE A 69 -10.80 10.51 0.10
N ARG A 70 -10.99 10.24 1.39
CA ARG A 70 -12.26 10.53 2.07
C ARG A 70 -12.53 12.03 2.20
N ALA A 71 -11.50 12.87 2.15
CA ALA A 71 -11.63 14.31 2.10
C ALA A 71 -12.03 14.83 0.70
N GLY A 72 -12.19 13.93 -0.27
CA GLY A 72 -12.64 14.28 -1.62
C GLY A 72 -11.55 14.32 -2.68
N ASN A 73 -10.33 13.91 -2.36
CA ASN A 73 -9.22 13.91 -3.31
C ASN A 73 -9.19 12.58 -4.09
N THR A 74 -9.03 12.66 -5.39
CA THR A 74 -9.16 11.49 -6.27
C THR A 74 -8.07 10.46 -6.03
N SER A 75 -6.81 10.89 -5.88
CA SER A 75 -5.67 9.97 -5.84
C SER A 75 -5.27 9.54 -4.43
N GLY A 76 -5.59 10.34 -3.42
CA GLY A 76 -5.10 10.14 -2.07
C GLY A 76 -3.67 10.60 -1.84
N ASP A 77 -2.97 11.07 -2.86
CA ASP A 77 -1.54 11.41 -2.81
C ASP A 77 -1.26 12.89 -2.53
N VAL A 78 -2.26 13.75 -2.67
CA VAL A 78 -2.04 15.20 -2.73
C VAL A 78 -2.07 15.90 -1.37
N CYS A 79 -2.57 15.24 -0.33
CA CYS A 79 -2.62 15.84 1.01
C CYS A 79 -1.22 15.89 1.63
N PRO A 80 -0.93 16.89 2.48
CA PRO A 80 0.41 17.06 3.06
C PRO A 80 0.96 15.81 3.76
N ASP A 81 0.12 15.10 4.51
CA ASP A 81 0.55 13.88 5.22
C ASP A 81 0.86 12.74 4.25
N SER A 82 0.12 12.64 3.15
CA SER A 82 0.39 11.68 2.09
C SER A 82 1.73 11.98 1.42
N VAL A 83 1.96 13.23 1.09
CA VAL A 83 3.22 13.67 0.46
C VAL A 83 4.41 13.40 1.39
N ALA A 84 4.29 13.70 2.67
CA ALA A 84 5.35 13.44 3.65
C ALA A 84 5.66 11.94 3.74
N THR A 85 4.64 11.09 3.71
CA THR A 85 4.80 9.64 3.76
C THR A 85 5.48 9.11 2.50
N LEU A 86 5.12 9.65 1.32
CA LEU A 86 5.78 9.30 0.05
C LEU A 86 7.25 9.68 0.05
N ARG A 87 7.59 10.87 0.53
CA ARG A 87 8.98 11.34 0.62
C ARG A 87 9.82 10.45 1.52
N ARG A 88 9.28 10.10 2.69
CA ARG A 88 9.97 9.20 3.63
C ARG A 88 10.23 7.84 2.98
N LYS A 89 9.23 7.29 2.30
CA LYS A 89 9.38 5.99 1.63
C LYS A 89 10.40 6.04 0.50
N LEU A 90 10.37 7.11 -0.29
CA LEU A 90 11.34 7.30 -1.37
C LEU A 90 12.77 7.36 -0.82
N ASP A 91 12.99 8.10 0.27
CA ASP A 91 14.31 8.19 0.91
C ASP A 91 14.78 6.82 1.41
N GLU A 92 13.89 6.03 2.00
CA GLU A 92 14.20 4.67 2.43
C GLU A 92 14.61 3.77 1.26
N VAL A 93 13.88 3.86 0.15
CA VAL A 93 14.17 3.07 -1.06
C VAL A 93 15.50 3.49 -1.67
N GLU A 94 15.76 4.79 -1.78
CA GLU A 94 17.02 5.29 -2.31
C GLU A 94 18.21 4.83 -1.47
N ALA A 95 18.09 4.88 -0.14
CA ALA A 95 19.12 4.37 0.75
C ALA A 95 19.36 2.87 0.57
N ALA A 96 18.29 2.10 0.36
CA ALA A 96 18.40 0.66 0.10
C ALA A 96 19.08 0.38 -1.24
N ILE A 97 18.79 1.16 -2.27
CA ILE A 97 19.44 1.06 -3.59
C ILE A 97 20.93 1.34 -3.47
N ASP A 98 21.30 2.41 -2.77
CA ASP A 98 22.71 2.77 -2.57
C ASP A 98 23.47 1.66 -1.84
N ARG A 99 22.86 1.07 -0.80
CA ARG A 99 23.45 -0.05 -0.08
C ARG A 99 23.63 -1.27 -0.99
N LEU A 100 22.64 -1.58 -1.80
CA LEU A 100 22.73 -2.72 -2.73
C LEU A 100 23.80 -2.48 -3.81
N HIS A 101 23.95 -1.24 -4.29
CA HIS A 101 25.01 -0.89 -5.22
C HIS A 101 26.39 -1.14 -4.60
N ALA A 102 26.57 -0.74 -3.34
CA ALA A 102 27.84 -0.96 -2.63
C ALA A 102 28.13 -2.46 -2.44
N VAL A 103 27.12 -3.24 -2.06
CA VAL A 103 27.25 -4.69 -1.92
C VAL A 103 27.60 -5.34 -3.25
N ARG A 104 26.95 -4.91 -4.32
CA ARG A 104 27.23 -5.43 -5.67
C ARG A 104 28.66 -5.16 -6.08
N SER A 105 29.16 -3.95 -5.86
CA SER A 105 30.56 -3.61 -6.14
C SER A 105 31.52 -4.50 -5.37
N GLN A 106 31.26 -4.71 -4.09
CA GLN A 106 32.09 -5.56 -3.26
C GLN A 106 32.11 -7.00 -3.76
N LEU A 107 30.98 -7.54 -4.13
CA LEU A 107 30.87 -8.90 -4.64
C LEU A 107 31.61 -9.07 -5.97
N ARG A 108 31.50 -8.09 -6.86
CA ARG A 108 32.24 -8.09 -8.13
C ARG A 108 33.75 -8.07 -7.90
N ASP A 109 34.21 -7.24 -6.97
CA ASP A 109 35.65 -7.17 -6.60
C ASP A 109 36.13 -8.51 -6.05
N GLN A 110 35.33 -9.16 -5.20
CA GLN A 110 35.67 -10.48 -4.66
C GLN A 110 35.74 -11.55 -5.75
N LEU A 111 34.81 -11.51 -6.70
CA LEU A 111 34.82 -12.44 -7.84
C LEU A 111 36.05 -12.22 -8.71
N ASP A 112 36.40 -10.97 -9.00
CA ASP A 112 37.58 -10.63 -9.80
C ASP A 112 38.86 -11.10 -9.13
N THR A 113 38.97 -10.87 -7.83
CA THR A 113 40.14 -11.32 -7.01
C THR A 113 40.23 -12.84 -7.01
N ALA A 114 39.12 -13.54 -6.82
CA ALA A 114 39.10 -15.01 -6.85
C ALA A 114 39.52 -15.58 -8.21
N ALA A 115 39.10 -14.92 -9.30
CA ALA A 115 39.50 -15.34 -10.66
C ALA A 115 40.99 -15.17 -10.90
N VAL A 116 41.61 -14.10 -10.37
CA VAL A 116 43.02 -13.82 -10.52
C VAL A 116 43.87 -14.77 -9.69
N SER A 117 43.35 -15.27 -8.56
CA SER A 117 44.10 -16.13 -7.62
C SER A 117 44.21 -17.58 -8.09
N ARG A 118 43.64 -17.96 -9.19
CA ARG A 118 43.73 -19.32 -9.73
C ARG A 118 44.95 -19.56 -10.57
#